data_8773456c4574b4b0bcc5b0d3a79e896d
#
_entry.id   8773456c4574b4b0bcc5b0d3a79e896d
#
_cell.length_a   1.000
_cell.length_b   1.000
_cell.length_c   1.000
_cell.angle_alpha   90.00
_cell.angle_beta   90.00
_cell.angle_gamma   90.00
#
_symmetry.space_group_name_H-M   'P 1'
#
loop_
_entity.id
_entity.type
_entity.pdbx_description
1 polymer ?
#
loop_
_entity_poly.entity_id
_entity_poly.type
_entity_poly.pdbx_seq_one_letter_code
_entity_poly.pdbx_strand_id
1 'polypeptide(L)'
;MKQLELDFPGLAVGDSAQYKVELLTLKPVFGKNFDSIERFSLLFDWRSIEVNVTAPSDYPLLFDAPGLEGGPVASEGGRSRWQWKASDLKALEPEVAMVDPIAKSPRFDVTSFKSFEELGGYFGAAVREKAVITPEVRKLADEITAGLDTHEKQAAAIYQWVNKNVRYLLVVLDFGGWVPHSTT
;
A
#
# COMPACT_ATOMS: atom_id res chain seq x y z
N MET A 1 -1.62 18.22 4.92
CA MET A 1 -2.61 17.19 4.52
C MET A 1 -3.97 17.86 4.53
N LYS A 2 -4.79 17.65 3.50
CA LYS A 2 -6.20 18.09 3.51
C LYS A 2 -7.03 16.85 3.78
N GLN A 3 -7.85 16.88 4.82
CA GLN A 3 -8.81 15.84 5.15
C GLN A 3 -10.19 16.28 4.65
N LEU A 4 -10.90 15.39 3.99
CA LEU A 4 -12.30 15.56 3.66
C LEU A 4 -13.11 14.70 4.64
N GLU A 5 -13.99 15.31 5.38
CA GLU A 5 -14.93 14.65 6.27
C GLU A 5 -16.33 14.74 5.69
N LEU A 6 -17.01 13.60 5.60
CA LEU A 6 -18.39 13.49 5.16
C LEU A 6 -19.23 13.14 6.39
N ASP A 7 -20.08 14.05 6.79
CA ASP A 7 -21.00 13.86 7.91
C ASP A 7 -22.42 13.60 7.38
N PHE A 8 -23.08 12.61 7.95
CA PHE A 8 -24.47 12.24 7.63
C PHE A 8 -25.33 12.39 8.88
N PRO A 9 -25.70 13.62 9.25
CA PRO A 9 -26.49 13.87 10.46
C PRO A 9 -27.90 13.30 10.34
N GLY A 10 -28.42 12.80 11.46
CA GLY A 10 -29.79 12.34 11.56
C GLY A 10 -30.11 10.96 11.05
N LEU A 11 -29.09 10.14 10.76
CA LEU A 11 -29.29 8.72 10.39
C LEU A 11 -29.85 7.91 11.56
N ALA A 12 -30.86 7.10 11.26
CA ALA A 12 -31.48 6.17 12.20
C ALA A 12 -31.29 4.72 11.73
N VAL A 13 -31.57 3.75 12.60
CA VAL A 13 -31.54 2.33 12.24
C VAL A 13 -32.56 2.06 11.13
N GLY A 14 -32.11 1.49 10.03
CA GLY A 14 -32.90 1.23 8.82
C GLY A 14 -32.65 2.24 7.69
N ASP A 15 -32.00 3.35 7.96
CA ASP A 15 -31.61 4.30 6.94
C ASP A 15 -30.42 3.82 6.13
N SER A 16 -30.22 4.44 4.97
CA SER A 16 -29.05 4.22 4.12
C SER A 16 -28.46 5.54 3.65
N ALA A 17 -27.12 5.59 3.58
CA ALA A 17 -26.39 6.71 2.99
C ALA A 17 -25.73 6.24 1.70
N GLN A 18 -25.78 7.06 0.65
CA GLN A 18 -25.09 6.81 -0.61
C GLN A 18 -24.13 7.96 -0.90
N TYR A 19 -22.90 7.61 -1.25
CA TYR A 19 -21.92 8.60 -1.66
C TYR A 19 -21.07 8.07 -2.81
N LYS A 20 -20.47 8.97 -3.55
CA LYS A 20 -19.48 8.66 -4.61
C LYS A 20 -18.19 9.39 -4.27
N VAL A 21 -17.09 8.67 -4.32
CA VAL A 21 -15.73 9.23 -4.22
C VAL A 21 -15.04 9.03 -5.57
N GLU A 22 -14.38 10.07 -6.05
CA GLU A 22 -13.54 10.00 -7.23
C GLU A 22 -12.12 10.42 -6.83
N LEU A 23 -11.17 9.50 -7.05
CA LEU A 23 -9.76 9.73 -6.78
C LEU A 23 -9.02 9.88 -8.10
N LEU A 24 -8.35 11.02 -8.27
CA LEU A 24 -7.54 11.30 -9.44
C LEU A 24 -6.06 11.33 -9.04
N THR A 25 -5.29 10.36 -9.51
CA THR A 25 -3.85 10.32 -9.30
C THR A 25 -3.14 11.19 -10.35
N LEU A 26 -2.75 12.38 -9.96
CA LEU A 26 -2.07 13.34 -10.84
C LEU A 26 -0.60 13.01 -11.07
N LYS A 27 0.04 12.36 -10.08
CA LYS A 27 1.45 11.98 -10.14
C LYS A 27 1.57 10.52 -9.67
N PRO A 28 1.62 9.56 -10.61
CA PRO A 28 1.77 8.16 -10.24
C PRO A 28 3.06 7.90 -9.45
N VAL A 29 2.98 7.09 -8.41
CA VAL A 29 4.13 6.73 -7.57
C VAL A 29 5.15 5.92 -8.35
N PHE A 30 4.66 5.01 -9.20
CA PHE A 30 5.48 4.06 -9.96
C PHE A 30 5.76 4.50 -11.41
N GLY A 31 5.69 5.82 -11.69
CA GLY A 31 5.90 6.35 -13.03
C GLY A 31 4.87 5.81 -14.02
N LYS A 32 5.29 4.99 -14.98
CA LYS A 32 4.39 4.36 -15.96
C LYS A 32 3.76 3.04 -15.49
N ASN A 33 4.22 2.50 -14.38
CA ASN A 33 3.64 1.29 -13.79
C ASN A 33 2.47 1.65 -12.88
N PHE A 34 1.58 0.67 -12.69
CA PHE A 34 0.41 0.77 -11.85
C PHE A 34 0.37 -0.39 -10.86
N ASP A 35 -0.07 -0.10 -9.65
CA ASP A 35 -0.29 -1.10 -8.61
C ASP A 35 -1.41 -0.60 -7.68
N SER A 36 -2.36 -1.45 -7.37
CA SER A 36 -3.43 -1.16 -6.43
C SER A 36 -3.94 -2.42 -5.76
N ILE A 37 -4.24 -2.31 -4.48
CA ILE A 37 -4.81 -3.37 -3.66
C ILE A 37 -6.06 -2.83 -2.98
N GLU A 38 -7.21 -3.45 -3.26
CA GLU A 38 -8.47 -3.17 -2.61
C GLU A 38 -8.85 -4.33 -1.69
N ARG A 39 -9.21 -4.04 -0.45
CA ARG A 39 -9.59 -5.03 0.55
C ARG A 39 -11.02 -4.79 1.03
N PHE A 40 -11.84 -5.83 0.97
CA PHE A 40 -13.24 -5.78 1.39
C PHE A 40 -13.39 -6.45 2.74
N SER A 41 -13.25 -5.66 3.80
CA SER A 41 -13.23 -6.18 5.18
C SER A 41 -14.51 -6.93 5.53
N LEU A 42 -14.38 -8.17 6.01
CA LEU A 42 -15.49 -8.95 6.56
C LEU A 42 -15.83 -8.59 8.03
N LEU A 43 -15.48 -7.40 8.49
CA LEU A 43 -16.03 -6.85 9.74
C LEU A 43 -17.49 -6.39 9.58
N PHE A 44 -17.99 -6.31 8.34
CA PHE A 44 -19.37 -5.92 7.99
C PHE A 44 -19.95 -6.89 6.97
N ASP A 45 -21.28 -6.96 6.90
CA ASP A 45 -21.98 -7.62 5.81
C ASP A 45 -21.83 -6.80 4.52
N TRP A 46 -21.53 -7.48 3.42
CA TRP A 46 -21.56 -6.88 2.08
C TRP A 46 -22.71 -7.47 1.27
N ARG A 47 -23.66 -6.64 0.88
CA ARG A 47 -24.72 -7.08 -0.03
C ARG A 47 -24.19 -7.33 -1.44
N SER A 48 -23.32 -6.44 -1.92
CA SER A 48 -22.66 -6.60 -3.21
C SER A 48 -21.34 -5.85 -3.24
N ILE A 49 -20.37 -6.44 -3.90
CA ILE A 49 -19.11 -5.83 -4.30
C ILE A 49 -19.04 -5.92 -5.82
N GLU A 50 -18.68 -4.84 -6.48
CA GLU A 50 -18.41 -4.83 -7.90
C GLU A 50 -17.14 -4.03 -8.17
N VAL A 51 -16.17 -4.67 -8.82
CA VAL A 51 -14.91 -4.06 -9.25
C VAL A 51 -14.88 -4.03 -10.77
N ASN A 52 -14.72 -2.86 -11.33
CA ASN A 52 -14.62 -2.66 -12.77
C ASN A 52 -13.27 -2.02 -13.10
N VAL A 53 -12.53 -2.64 -14.01
CA VAL A 53 -11.26 -2.11 -14.51
C VAL A 53 -11.38 -1.83 -15.99
N THR A 54 -10.84 -0.70 -16.43
CA THR A 54 -10.73 -0.36 -17.85
C THR A 54 -9.35 0.23 -18.11
N ALA A 55 -8.61 -0.36 -19.02
CA ALA A 55 -7.27 0.08 -19.39
C ALA A 55 -7.06 0.04 -20.91
N PRO A 56 -6.03 0.71 -21.48
CA PRO A 56 -5.59 0.45 -22.85
C PRO A 56 -5.32 -1.03 -23.06
N SER A 57 -5.68 -1.58 -24.24
CA SER A 57 -5.57 -3.03 -24.48
C SER A 57 -4.12 -3.52 -24.57
N ASP A 58 -3.18 -2.63 -24.83
CA ASP A 58 -1.74 -2.89 -24.86
C ASP A 58 -1.05 -2.66 -23.51
N TYR A 59 -1.78 -2.15 -22.49
CA TYR A 59 -1.23 -1.96 -21.16
C TYR A 59 -1.28 -3.26 -20.36
N PRO A 60 -0.14 -3.84 -19.98
CA PRO A 60 -0.11 -5.15 -19.33
C PRO A 60 -0.60 -5.05 -17.89
N LEU A 61 -1.70 -5.74 -17.58
CA LEU A 61 -2.22 -5.87 -16.22
C LEU A 61 -2.27 -7.33 -15.81
N LEU A 62 -1.85 -7.59 -14.60
CA LEU A 62 -2.01 -8.85 -13.88
C LEU A 62 -3.02 -8.63 -12.75
N PHE A 63 -3.83 -9.64 -12.49
CA PHE A 63 -4.89 -9.57 -11.51
C PHE A 63 -4.84 -10.78 -10.57
N ASP A 64 -5.13 -10.53 -9.29
CA ASP A 64 -5.46 -11.55 -8.31
C ASP A 64 -6.70 -11.08 -7.53
N ALA A 65 -7.73 -11.91 -7.47
CA ALA A 65 -9.03 -11.50 -6.95
C ALA A 65 -9.66 -12.59 -6.06
N PRO A 66 -8.97 -13.04 -5.01
CA PRO A 66 -9.51 -14.07 -4.13
C PRO A 66 -10.81 -13.61 -3.45
N GLY A 67 -11.82 -14.47 -3.49
CA GLY A 67 -13.16 -14.19 -2.96
C GLY A 67 -14.05 -13.32 -3.85
N LEU A 68 -13.60 -13.00 -5.07
CA LEU A 68 -14.41 -12.35 -6.10
C LEU A 68 -14.46 -13.24 -7.34
N GLU A 69 -15.60 -13.24 -8.03
CA GLU A 69 -15.80 -13.97 -9.28
C GLU A 69 -15.84 -12.99 -10.46
N GLY A 70 -15.12 -13.32 -11.54
CA GLY A 70 -15.09 -12.45 -12.71
C GLY A 70 -13.86 -12.61 -13.58
N GLY A 71 -13.61 -11.60 -14.40
CA GLY A 71 -12.50 -11.56 -15.35
C GLY A 71 -12.76 -10.63 -16.54
N PRO A 72 -12.17 -10.93 -17.72
CA PRO A 72 -12.37 -10.12 -18.92
C PRO A 72 -13.83 -10.10 -19.36
N VAL A 73 -14.33 -8.90 -19.71
CA VAL A 73 -15.73 -8.72 -20.17
C VAL A 73 -15.78 -8.35 -21.64
N ALA A 74 -14.99 -7.37 -22.07
CA ALA A 74 -15.00 -6.86 -23.42
C ALA A 74 -13.69 -6.16 -23.78
N SER A 75 -13.42 -6.04 -25.09
CA SER A 75 -12.38 -5.18 -25.63
C SER A 75 -12.96 -4.42 -26.80
N GLU A 76 -12.99 -3.10 -26.71
CA GLU A 76 -13.55 -2.21 -27.72
C GLU A 76 -12.82 -0.88 -27.74
N GLY A 77 -12.65 -0.29 -28.92
CA GLY A 77 -12.05 1.03 -29.07
C GLY A 77 -10.61 1.14 -28.53
N GLY A 78 -9.83 0.05 -28.58
CA GLY A 78 -8.48 0.01 -28.07
C GLY A 78 -8.39 -0.06 -26.53
N ARG A 79 -9.49 -0.35 -25.86
CA ARG A 79 -9.56 -0.53 -24.42
C ARG A 79 -10.11 -1.90 -24.05
N SER A 80 -9.52 -2.53 -23.05
CA SER A 80 -10.01 -3.77 -22.44
C SER A 80 -10.72 -3.46 -21.14
N ARG A 81 -11.76 -4.25 -20.85
CA ARG A 81 -12.57 -4.16 -19.65
C ARG A 81 -12.59 -5.48 -18.90
N TRP A 82 -12.53 -5.39 -17.60
CA TRP A 82 -12.64 -6.52 -16.68
C TRP A 82 -13.66 -6.18 -15.61
N GLN A 83 -14.35 -7.18 -15.09
CA GLN A 83 -15.30 -7.03 -14.01
C GLN A 83 -15.21 -8.22 -13.05
N TRP A 84 -15.23 -7.93 -11.75
CA TRP A 84 -15.35 -8.92 -10.68
C TRP A 84 -16.47 -8.54 -9.74
N LYS A 85 -17.11 -9.55 -9.15
CA LYS A 85 -18.26 -9.39 -8.26
C LYS A 85 -18.19 -10.37 -7.10
N ALA A 86 -18.82 -9.96 -5.99
CA ALA A 86 -19.25 -10.84 -4.92
C ALA A 86 -20.58 -10.33 -4.35
N SER A 87 -21.38 -11.21 -3.77
CA SER A 87 -22.66 -10.84 -3.16
C SER A 87 -22.90 -11.61 -1.87
N ASP A 88 -23.74 -11.03 -1.01
CA ASP A 88 -24.25 -11.63 0.22
C ASP A 88 -23.18 -12.20 1.16
N LEU A 89 -22.03 -11.51 1.21
CA LEU A 89 -20.95 -11.85 2.12
C LEU A 89 -21.34 -11.45 3.53
N LYS A 90 -21.21 -12.40 4.46
CA LYS A 90 -21.50 -12.19 5.87
C LYS A 90 -20.29 -11.73 6.64
N ALA A 91 -20.51 -10.87 7.62
CA ALA A 91 -19.49 -10.51 8.57
C ALA A 91 -18.92 -11.74 9.26
N LEU A 92 -17.62 -11.74 9.45
CA LEU A 92 -16.91 -12.78 10.17
C LEU A 92 -16.89 -12.40 11.66
N GLU A 93 -17.43 -13.29 12.50
CA GLU A 93 -17.34 -13.09 13.94
C GLU A 93 -15.88 -13.31 14.39
N PRO A 94 -15.27 -12.31 15.04
CA PRO A 94 -13.90 -12.46 15.54
C PRO A 94 -13.83 -13.52 16.65
N GLU A 95 -12.93 -14.46 16.49
CA GLU A 95 -12.62 -15.49 17.50
C GLU A 95 -11.28 -15.17 18.18
N VAL A 96 -11.13 -15.60 19.43
CA VAL A 96 -9.84 -15.46 20.15
C VAL A 96 -8.76 -16.28 19.42
N ALA A 97 -7.63 -15.64 19.14
CA ALA A 97 -6.49 -16.24 18.42
C ALA A 97 -6.78 -16.71 16.98
N MET A 98 -7.82 -16.18 16.34
CA MET A 98 -8.03 -16.42 14.91
C MET A 98 -6.94 -15.75 14.05
N VAL A 99 -6.72 -16.30 12.87
CA VAL A 99 -5.95 -15.63 11.83
C VAL A 99 -6.64 -14.30 11.48
N ASP A 100 -5.85 -13.26 11.25
CA ASP A 100 -6.34 -11.92 10.93
C ASP A 100 -7.51 -12.00 9.93
N PRO A 101 -8.69 -11.46 10.28
CA PRO A 101 -9.85 -11.42 9.39
C PRO A 101 -9.54 -10.81 8.01
N ILE A 102 -8.58 -9.89 7.95
CA ILE A 102 -8.12 -9.28 6.71
C ILE A 102 -7.53 -10.34 5.75
N ALA A 103 -6.86 -11.36 6.28
CA ALA A 103 -6.29 -12.43 5.46
C ALA A 103 -7.36 -13.33 4.81
N LYS A 104 -8.56 -13.38 5.39
CA LYS A 104 -9.72 -14.13 4.88
C LYS A 104 -10.68 -13.27 4.07
N SER A 105 -10.52 -11.94 4.10
CA SER A 105 -11.39 -11.01 3.41
C SER A 105 -11.15 -11.07 1.90
N PRO A 106 -12.21 -10.90 1.09
CA PRO A 106 -12.05 -10.72 -0.33
C PRO A 106 -11.13 -9.54 -0.61
N ARG A 107 -10.29 -9.70 -1.61
CA ARG A 107 -9.40 -8.64 -2.07
C ARG A 107 -9.34 -8.61 -3.59
N PHE A 108 -8.93 -7.49 -4.09
CA PHE A 108 -8.67 -7.28 -5.51
C PHE A 108 -7.30 -6.63 -5.65
N ASP A 109 -6.38 -7.35 -6.25
CA ASP A 109 -5.03 -6.89 -6.51
C ASP A 109 -4.87 -6.72 -8.03
N VAL A 110 -4.34 -5.59 -8.45
CA VAL A 110 -4.05 -5.30 -9.85
C VAL A 110 -2.70 -4.62 -9.97
N THR A 111 -1.85 -5.14 -10.86
CA THR A 111 -0.53 -4.59 -11.07
C THR A 111 -0.11 -4.67 -12.53
N SER A 112 0.74 -3.75 -12.96
CA SER A 112 1.45 -3.83 -14.24
C SER A 112 2.89 -4.33 -14.10
N PHE A 113 3.36 -4.55 -12.88
CA PHE A 113 4.66 -5.17 -12.64
C PHE A 113 4.62 -6.65 -13.00
N LYS A 114 5.61 -7.10 -13.75
CA LYS A 114 5.68 -8.49 -14.25
C LYS A 114 6.19 -9.47 -13.20
N SER A 115 6.91 -8.97 -12.20
CA SER A 115 7.48 -9.79 -11.13
C SER A 115 7.78 -8.98 -9.88
N PHE A 116 8.00 -9.67 -8.76
CA PHE A 116 8.49 -9.06 -7.52
C PHE A 116 9.89 -8.47 -7.65
N GLU A 117 10.73 -9.02 -8.53
CA GLU A 117 12.07 -8.49 -8.80
C GLU A 117 11.99 -7.12 -9.48
N GLU A 118 11.05 -6.93 -10.41
CA GLU A 118 10.83 -5.65 -11.07
C GLU A 118 10.35 -4.61 -10.05
N LEU A 119 9.36 -4.95 -9.23
CA LEU A 119 8.87 -4.10 -8.14
C LEU A 119 9.97 -3.78 -7.12
N GLY A 120 10.71 -4.80 -6.68
CA GLY A 120 11.82 -4.65 -5.73
C GLY A 120 12.96 -3.81 -6.32
N GLY A 121 13.22 -3.94 -7.61
CA GLY A 121 14.18 -3.11 -8.34
C GLY A 121 13.80 -1.63 -8.34
N TYR A 122 12.52 -1.33 -8.51
CA TYR A 122 11.99 0.03 -8.45
C TYR A 122 12.22 0.65 -7.05
N PHE A 123 11.82 -0.07 -5.98
CA PHE A 123 12.06 0.39 -4.61
C PHE A 123 13.54 0.49 -4.27
N GLY A 124 14.33 -0.51 -4.65
CA GLY A 124 15.76 -0.50 -4.42
C GLY A 124 16.47 0.68 -5.08
N ALA A 125 16.02 1.11 -6.26
CA ALA A 125 16.54 2.31 -6.91
C ALA A 125 16.19 3.58 -6.14
N ALA A 126 14.93 3.73 -5.72
CA ALA A 126 14.47 4.88 -4.94
C ALA A 126 15.17 4.98 -3.58
N VAL A 127 15.38 3.84 -2.90
CA VAL A 127 16.11 3.80 -1.62
C VAL A 127 17.57 4.18 -1.81
N ARG A 128 18.26 3.61 -2.83
CA ARG A 128 19.67 3.94 -3.10
C ARG A 128 19.88 5.42 -3.40
N GLU A 129 18.97 6.05 -4.11
CA GLU A 129 19.03 7.48 -4.38
C GLU A 129 19.00 8.31 -3.10
N LYS A 130 18.24 7.88 -2.08
CA LYS A 130 18.05 8.61 -0.82
C LYS A 130 19.02 8.20 0.29
N ALA A 131 19.52 6.97 0.26
CA ALA A 131 20.45 6.43 1.25
C ALA A 131 21.91 6.82 0.97
N VAL A 132 22.14 8.09 0.65
CA VAL A 132 23.49 8.60 0.42
C VAL A 132 24.17 8.90 1.76
N ILE A 133 25.40 8.40 1.93
CA ILE A 133 26.22 8.74 3.10
C ILE A 133 26.76 10.15 2.90
N THR A 134 26.13 11.12 3.54
CA THR A 134 26.61 12.50 3.52
C THR A 134 27.82 12.68 4.46
N PRO A 135 28.60 13.78 4.31
CA PRO A 135 29.69 14.10 5.23
C PRO A 135 29.24 14.15 6.69
N GLU A 136 28.04 14.65 6.96
CA GLU A 136 27.45 14.77 8.30
C GLU A 136 27.15 13.39 8.88
N VAL A 137 26.54 12.50 8.11
CA VAL A 137 26.25 11.11 8.51
C VAL A 137 27.57 10.37 8.79
N ARG A 138 28.57 10.53 7.94
CA ARG A 138 29.89 9.93 8.14
C ARG A 138 30.53 10.44 9.42
N LYS A 139 30.59 11.75 9.61
CA LYS A 139 31.14 12.37 10.84
C LYS A 139 30.46 11.83 12.10
N LEU A 140 29.13 11.76 12.08
CA LEU A 140 28.36 11.21 13.21
C LEU A 140 28.72 9.74 13.47
N ALA A 141 28.83 8.93 12.43
CA ALA A 141 29.22 7.52 12.56
C ALA A 141 30.64 7.38 13.15
N ASP A 142 31.58 8.19 12.69
CA ASP A 142 32.97 8.22 13.20
C ASP A 142 33.01 8.64 14.68
N GLU A 143 32.21 9.61 15.09
CA GLU A 143 32.08 10.04 16.48
C GLU A 143 31.50 8.92 17.38
N ILE A 144 30.45 8.24 16.93
CA ILE A 144 29.82 7.14 17.68
C ILE A 144 30.76 5.94 17.84
N THR A 145 31.59 5.68 16.83
CA THR A 145 32.46 4.50 16.79
C THR A 145 33.88 4.78 17.24
N ALA A 146 34.19 6.02 17.68
CA ALA A 146 35.52 6.41 18.10
C ALA A 146 36.07 5.51 19.23
N GLY A 147 37.28 5.01 19.03
CA GLY A 147 37.95 4.13 19.99
C GLY A 147 37.45 2.68 20.03
N LEU A 148 36.53 2.30 19.16
CA LEU A 148 36.02 0.91 19.05
C LEU A 148 36.84 0.13 18.02
N ASP A 149 37.42 -0.98 18.45
CA ASP A 149 38.42 -1.76 17.73
C ASP A 149 37.85 -2.90 16.87
N THR A 150 36.57 -3.24 17.03
CA THR A 150 35.93 -4.29 16.21
C THR A 150 34.62 -3.81 15.54
N HIS A 151 34.29 -4.42 14.40
CA HIS A 151 33.07 -4.10 13.67
C HIS A 151 31.82 -4.41 14.50
N GLU A 152 31.84 -5.45 15.34
CA GLU A 152 30.73 -5.80 16.22
C GLU A 152 30.46 -4.71 17.25
N LYS A 153 31.52 -4.17 17.86
CA LYS A 153 31.38 -3.06 18.83
C LYS A 153 30.91 -1.79 18.15
N GLN A 154 31.43 -1.48 16.96
CA GLN A 154 30.99 -0.35 16.15
C GLN A 154 29.51 -0.47 15.75
N ALA A 155 29.11 -1.64 15.26
CA ALA A 155 27.71 -1.90 14.90
C ALA A 155 26.77 -1.80 16.12
N ALA A 156 27.19 -2.34 17.27
CA ALA A 156 26.41 -2.25 18.51
C ALA A 156 26.27 -0.79 18.98
N ALA A 157 27.31 0.01 18.89
CA ALA A 157 27.26 1.43 19.26
C ALA A 157 26.33 2.23 18.36
N ILE A 158 26.40 2.03 17.03
CA ILE A 158 25.50 2.67 16.07
C ILE A 158 24.06 2.23 16.32
N TYR A 159 23.80 0.94 16.54
CA TYR A 159 22.46 0.42 16.85
C TYR A 159 21.89 1.08 18.11
N GLN A 160 22.68 1.17 19.19
CA GLN A 160 22.25 1.82 20.43
C GLN A 160 21.96 3.30 20.23
N TRP A 161 22.77 3.99 19.43
CA TRP A 161 22.56 5.40 19.13
C TRP A 161 21.25 5.58 18.35
N VAL A 162 21.00 4.77 17.31
CA VAL A 162 19.76 4.82 16.53
C VAL A 162 18.54 4.55 17.43
N ASN A 163 18.59 3.51 18.24
CA ASN A 163 17.49 3.16 19.15
C ASN A 163 17.16 4.27 20.16
N LYS A 164 18.15 5.02 20.58
CA LYS A 164 17.99 6.13 21.54
C LYS A 164 17.52 7.43 20.87
N ASN A 165 17.98 7.72 19.66
CA ASN A 165 17.87 9.05 19.05
C ASN A 165 16.87 9.09 17.88
N VAL A 166 16.55 7.96 17.28
CA VAL A 166 15.60 7.87 16.14
C VAL A 166 14.27 7.31 16.64
N ARG A 167 13.20 8.07 16.47
CA ARG A 167 11.84 7.62 16.81
C ARG A 167 11.25 6.82 15.67
N TYR A 168 10.68 5.67 15.98
CA TYR A 168 9.79 5.00 15.07
C TYR A 168 8.47 5.79 14.98
N LEU A 169 8.10 6.17 13.78
CA LEU A 169 6.82 6.80 13.49
C LEU A 169 6.13 5.97 12.40
N LEU A 170 5.01 5.35 12.76
CA LEU A 170 4.10 4.78 11.78
C LEU A 170 3.11 5.87 11.36
N VAL A 171 3.43 6.57 10.30
CA VAL A 171 2.50 7.50 9.66
C VAL A 171 2.07 6.85 8.35
N VAL A 172 0.82 6.41 8.28
CA VAL A 172 0.22 5.94 7.03
C VAL A 172 -0.06 7.17 6.18
N LEU A 173 0.94 7.60 5.43
CA LEU A 173 0.82 8.65 4.43
C LEU A 173 0.52 7.97 3.10
N ASP A 174 -0.66 8.18 2.61
CA ASP A 174 -1.29 7.48 1.48
C ASP A 174 -0.40 7.38 0.22
N PHE A 175 0.46 8.33 -0.07
CA PHE A 175 1.29 8.33 -1.28
C PHE A 175 2.78 8.68 -1.05
N GLY A 176 3.18 8.98 0.17
CA GLY A 176 4.56 9.37 0.51
C GLY A 176 5.41 8.26 1.11
N GLY A 177 4.80 7.15 1.57
CA GLY A 177 5.47 6.10 2.31
C GLY A 177 6.37 5.17 1.49
N TRP A 178 6.26 5.21 0.17
CA TRP A 178 7.00 4.32 -0.72
C TRP A 178 8.41 4.82 -1.07
N VAL A 179 8.64 6.12 -1.02
CA VAL A 179 9.95 6.71 -1.31
C VAL A 179 10.48 7.36 -0.04
N PRO A 180 11.61 6.90 0.50
CA PRO A 180 12.18 7.47 1.71
C PRO A 180 12.62 8.92 1.49
N HIS A 181 12.63 9.70 2.57
CA HIS A 181 13.25 11.01 2.57
C HIS A 181 14.78 10.87 2.52
N SER A 182 15.46 11.94 2.07
CA SER A 182 16.92 11.99 2.14
C SER A 182 17.39 12.02 3.61
N THR A 183 18.66 11.69 3.81
CA THR A 183 19.31 11.74 5.12
C THR A 183 19.67 13.16 5.59
N THR A 184 19.34 14.16 4.79
CA THR A 184 19.53 15.61 5.08
C THR A 184 18.25 16.38 4.91
#